data_32fa95cf280b2d807371881d945f6136
#
_entry.id   32fa95cf280b2d807371881d945f6136
#
_cell.length_a   1.000
_cell.length_b   1.000
_cell.length_c   1.000
_cell.angle_alpha   90.00
_cell.angle_beta   90.00
_cell.angle_gamma   90.00
#
_symmetry.space_group_name_H-M   'P 1'
#
loop_
_entity.id
_entity.type
_entity.pdbx_description
1 polymer ?
#
loop_
_entity_poly.entity_id
_entity_poly.type
_entity_poly.pdbx_seq_one_letter_code
_entity_poly.pdbx_strand_id
1 'polypeptide(L)'
;HEAINAYYDNSFSTQKVQEWLTRLKKVYNRGFSTGFYFGLPKGSEIEREREGNISDFRKIEIGKVLSYFPEKSAAKIMLIRGKLKLGDEIFIIGTHTDTYLHQNIQSIQIKKKKNLTETPHASKHNTITVGILVDKPVKKNDKIFKLESINKNN
;
A
#
# COMPACT_ATOMS: atom_id res chain seq x y z
N HIS A 1 -1.86 -12.20 -16.04
CA HIS A 1 -1.29 -11.94 -17.38
C HIS A 1 0.15 -12.46 -17.49
N GLU A 2 1.07 -12.16 -16.55
CA GLU A 2 2.48 -12.61 -16.61
C GLU A 2 2.61 -14.13 -16.76
N ALA A 3 1.83 -14.92 -16.02
CA ALA A 3 1.88 -16.38 -16.07
C ALA A 3 1.35 -16.92 -17.42
N ILE A 4 0.30 -16.27 -17.96
CA ILE A 4 -0.26 -16.63 -19.27
C ILE A 4 0.76 -16.34 -20.37
N ASN A 5 1.36 -15.15 -20.36
CA ASN A 5 2.39 -14.78 -21.34
C ASN A 5 3.59 -15.74 -21.25
N ALA A 6 4.07 -16.04 -20.03
CA ALA A 6 5.17 -16.97 -19.82
C ALA A 6 4.86 -18.39 -20.36
N TYR A 7 3.60 -18.82 -20.33
CA TYR A 7 3.19 -20.08 -20.93
C TYR A 7 3.29 -20.05 -22.46
N TYR A 8 2.74 -19.02 -23.10
CA TYR A 8 2.79 -18.87 -24.55
C TYR A 8 4.20 -18.62 -25.10
N ASP A 9 5.04 -17.92 -24.35
CA ASP A 9 6.43 -17.63 -24.71
C ASP A 9 7.39 -18.78 -24.35
N ASN A 10 6.89 -19.93 -23.87
CA ASN A 10 7.70 -21.05 -23.38
C ASN A 10 8.73 -20.67 -22.31
N SER A 11 8.48 -19.59 -21.58
CA SER A 11 9.35 -19.08 -20.51
C SER A 11 8.85 -19.42 -19.10
N PHE A 12 7.86 -20.28 -18.99
CA PHE A 12 7.29 -20.73 -17.71
C PHE A 12 8.31 -21.55 -16.93
N SER A 13 8.52 -21.24 -15.66
CA SER A 13 9.44 -21.95 -14.79
C SER A 13 8.95 -22.00 -13.36
N THR A 14 9.38 -23.02 -12.61
CA THR A 14 9.07 -23.14 -11.18
C THR A 14 9.53 -21.93 -10.37
N GLN A 15 10.66 -21.32 -10.72
CA GLN A 15 11.17 -20.13 -10.08
C GLN A 15 10.20 -18.95 -10.25
N LYS A 16 9.72 -18.68 -11.46
CA LYS A 16 8.71 -17.65 -11.73
C LYS A 16 7.42 -17.89 -10.94
N VAL A 17 6.99 -19.15 -10.81
CA VAL A 17 5.81 -19.50 -9.99
C VAL A 17 6.03 -19.10 -8.54
N GLN A 18 7.18 -19.37 -7.94
CA GLN A 18 7.48 -18.99 -6.57
C GLN A 18 7.53 -17.47 -6.38
N GLU A 19 8.07 -16.73 -7.35
CA GLU A 19 8.07 -15.28 -7.35
C GLU A 19 6.64 -14.72 -7.39
N TRP A 20 5.78 -15.24 -8.26
CA TRP A 20 4.37 -14.82 -8.34
C TRP A 20 3.60 -15.15 -7.07
N LEU A 21 3.78 -16.35 -6.50
CA LEU A 21 3.16 -16.70 -5.23
C LEU A 21 3.62 -15.80 -4.09
N THR A 22 4.91 -15.44 -4.04
CA THR A 22 5.45 -14.50 -3.06
C THR A 22 4.84 -13.11 -3.20
N ARG A 23 4.66 -12.63 -4.45
CA ARG A 23 3.98 -11.36 -4.72
C ARG A 23 2.51 -11.40 -4.31
N LEU A 24 1.80 -12.50 -4.62
CA LEU A 24 0.39 -12.67 -4.24
C LEU A 24 0.17 -12.71 -2.72
N LYS A 25 1.11 -13.30 -1.96
CA LYS A 25 1.03 -13.32 -0.48
C LYS A 25 1.13 -11.93 0.16
N LYS A 26 1.69 -10.94 -0.54
CA LYS A 26 1.82 -9.57 -0.03
C LYS A 26 0.52 -8.77 -0.08
N VAL A 27 -0.45 -9.16 -0.91
CA VAL A 27 -1.75 -8.50 -0.99
C VAL A 27 -2.74 -9.12 -0.03
N TYR A 28 -3.89 -8.43 0.18
CA TYR A 28 -4.97 -8.98 1.02
C TYR A 28 -5.37 -10.38 0.52
N ASN A 29 -5.28 -11.35 1.40
CA ASN A 29 -5.72 -12.72 1.11
C ASN A 29 -6.15 -13.44 2.41
N ARG A 30 -6.88 -14.52 2.26
CA ARG A 30 -7.31 -15.43 3.35
C ARG A 30 -6.66 -16.81 3.25
N GLY A 31 -5.52 -16.89 2.61
CA GLY A 31 -4.84 -18.11 2.21
C GLY A 31 -5.09 -18.46 0.76
N PHE A 32 -4.28 -19.36 0.27
CA PHE A 32 -4.39 -19.88 -1.09
C PHE A 32 -4.74 -21.37 -1.02
N SER A 33 -5.66 -21.78 -1.86
CA SER A 33 -6.01 -23.17 -2.07
C SER A 33 -6.13 -23.42 -3.57
N THR A 34 -6.11 -24.67 -3.96
CA THR A 34 -6.40 -25.07 -5.35
C THR A 34 -7.88 -24.87 -5.72
N GLY A 35 -8.70 -24.44 -4.76
CA GLY A 35 -10.13 -24.30 -4.93
C GLY A 35 -10.76 -25.65 -5.33
N PHE A 36 -11.56 -25.63 -6.39
CA PHE A 36 -12.22 -26.82 -6.92
C PHE A 36 -11.51 -27.42 -8.14
N TYR A 37 -10.28 -26.95 -8.46
CA TYR A 37 -9.58 -27.38 -9.66
C TYR A 37 -9.29 -28.90 -9.69
N PHE A 38 -8.97 -29.48 -8.54
CA PHE A 38 -8.74 -30.93 -8.39
C PHE A 38 -9.92 -31.66 -7.72
N GLY A 39 -11.10 -31.05 -7.68
CA GLY A 39 -12.30 -31.56 -7.02
C GLY A 39 -12.66 -30.79 -5.76
N LEU A 40 -13.55 -31.35 -4.95
CA LEU A 40 -13.93 -30.74 -3.68
C LEU A 40 -12.76 -30.76 -2.69
N PRO A 41 -12.41 -29.60 -2.09
CA PRO A 41 -11.32 -29.55 -1.12
C PRO A 41 -11.65 -30.37 0.11
N LYS A 42 -10.67 -31.12 0.60
CA LYS A 42 -10.78 -31.87 1.87
C LYS A 42 -10.77 -30.88 3.05
N GLY A 43 -11.36 -31.29 4.18
CA GLY A 43 -11.40 -30.44 5.37
C GLY A 43 -10.03 -29.99 5.88
N SER A 44 -8.95 -30.76 5.61
CA SER A 44 -7.57 -30.43 5.93
C SER A 44 -6.95 -29.37 4.99
N GLU A 45 -7.54 -29.13 3.83
CA GLU A 45 -7.07 -28.14 2.84
C GLU A 45 -7.72 -26.77 3.05
N ILE A 46 -8.70 -26.71 3.97
CA ILE A 46 -9.39 -25.46 4.33
C ILE A 46 -8.74 -24.94 5.59
N GLU A 47 -8.01 -23.82 5.47
CA GLU A 47 -7.46 -23.15 6.65
C GLU A 47 -8.58 -22.58 7.52
N ARG A 48 -8.74 -23.10 8.72
CA ARG A 48 -9.78 -22.69 9.69
C ARG A 48 -9.21 -21.95 10.91
N GLU A 49 -7.88 -21.88 11.03
CA GLU A 49 -7.23 -21.35 12.24
C GLU A 49 -7.14 -19.82 12.25
N ARG A 50 -7.36 -19.15 11.10
CA ARG A 50 -7.25 -17.70 11.00
C ARG A 50 -8.42 -17.11 10.26
N GLU A 51 -9.10 -16.21 10.93
CA GLU A 51 -10.10 -15.35 10.30
C GLU A 51 -9.47 -14.05 9.78
N GLY A 52 -9.89 -13.61 8.60
CA GLY A 52 -9.51 -12.32 8.06
C GLY A 52 -8.32 -12.34 7.11
N ASN A 53 -7.59 -11.23 7.07
CA ASN A 53 -6.46 -11.03 6.16
C ASN A 53 -5.19 -11.67 6.72
N ILE A 54 -4.60 -12.61 5.99
CA ILE A 54 -3.34 -13.28 6.33
C ILE A 54 -2.14 -12.73 5.56
N SER A 55 -2.31 -11.62 4.86
CA SER A 55 -1.22 -10.90 4.19
C SER A 55 -0.13 -10.50 5.21
N ASP A 56 1.12 -10.50 4.77
CA ASP A 56 2.25 -10.05 5.59
C ASP A 56 2.26 -8.52 5.79
N PHE A 57 1.43 -7.81 5.07
CA PHE A 57 1.31 -6.36 5.11
C PHE A 57 -0.14 -5.91 5.29
N ARG A 58 -0.31 -4.83 6.04
CA ARG A 58 -1.60 -4.18 6.21
C ARG A 58 -1.49 -2.72 5.77
N LYS A 59 -2.51 -2.22 5.06
CA LYS A 59 -2.65 -0.78 4.76
C LYS A 59 -3.13 -0.05 6.01
N ILE A 60 -2.35 0.91 6.47
CA ILE A 60 -2.71 1.77 7.60
C ILE A 60 -2.98 3.17 7.09
N GLU A 61 -4.14 3.72 7.43
CA GLU A 61 -4.46 5.12 7.18
C GLU A 61 -3.55 6.00 8.06
N ILE A 62 -2.70 6.80 7.42
CA ILE A 62 -1.76 7.69 8.09
C ILE A 62 -2.17 9.16 7.98
N GLY A 63 -3.11 9.50 7.10
CA GLY A 63 -3.52 10.88 6.91
C GLY A 63 -4.50 11.08 5.76
N LYS A 64 -4.69 12.34 5.41
CA LYS A 64 -5.55 12.77 4.29
C LYS A 64 -5.00 13.98 3.56
N VAL A 65 -5.42 14.15 2.32
CA VAL A 65 -5.12 15.32 1.49
C VAL A 65 -5.94 16.51 1.96
N LEU A 66 -5.28 17.65 2.17
CA LEU A 66 -5.94 18.93 2.47
C LEU A 66 -6.16 19.77 1.22
N SER A 67 -5.15 19.83 0.34
CA SER A 67 -5.19 20.57 -0.92
C SER A 67 -4.14 20.05 -1.90
N TYR A 68 -4.38 20.26 -3.17
CA TYR A 68 -3.47 19.97 -4.28
C TYR A 68 -3.08 21.26 -5.00
N PHE A 69 -1.84 21.37 -5.42
CA PHE A 69 -1.26 22.50 -6.13
C PHE A 69 -0.75 22.04 -7.50
N PRO A 70 -1.55 22.19 -8.57
CA PRO A 70 -1.22 21.67 -9.90
C PRO A 70 0.11 22.19 -10.44
N GLU A 71 0.38 23.49 -10.30
CA GLU A 71 1.60 24.13 -10.81
C GLU A 71 2.89 23.55 -10.24
N LYS A 72 2.81 22.96 -9.05
CA LYS A 72 3.96 22.40 -8.34
C LYS A 72 3.93 20.87 -8.29
N SER A 73 2.92 20.25 -8.87
CA SER A 73 2.65 18.81 -8.70
C SER A 73 2.79 18.36 -7.24
N ALA A 74 2.20 19.14 -6.32
CA ALA A 74 2.38 18.96 -4.89
C ALA A 74 1.04 18.90 -4.16
N ALA A 75 0.99 18.07 -3.11
CA ALA A 75 -0.16 17.98 -2.22
C ALA A 75 0.22 18.44 -0.80
N LYS A 76 -0.67 19.21 -0.20
CA LYS A 76 -0.65 19.47 1.24
C LYS A 76 -1.47 18.41 1.94
N ILE A 77 -0.83 17.65 2.82
CA ILE A 77 -1.44 16.53 3.52
C ILE A 77 -1.43 16.77 5.03
N MET A 78 -2.37 16.14 5.72
CA MET A 78 -2.42 16.10 7.17
C MET A 78 -2.16 14.68 7.63
N LEU A 79 -1.07 14.48 8.36
CA LEU A 79 -0.76 13.22 9.02
C LEU A 79 -1.48 13.15 10.37
N ILE A 80 -2.11 12.00 10.64
CA ILE A 80 -2.85 11.70 11.87
C ILE A 80 -2.24 10.53 12.64
N ARG A 81 -1.27 9.83 12.02
CA ARG A 81 -0.60 8.67 12.61
C ARG A 81 0.78 8.46 12.03
N GLY A 82 1.74 8.12 12.91
CA GLY A 82 3.07 7.66 12.53
C GLY A 82 3.99 8.74 11.98
N LYS A 83 4.98 8.33 11.27
CA LYS A 83 5.97 9.17 10.58
C LYS A 83 5.97 8.87 9.08
N LEU A 84 6.33 9.88 8.31
CA LEU A 84 6.57 9.77 6.88
C LEU A 84 8.05 10.05 6.61
N LYS A 85 8.69 9.18 5.84
CA LYS A 85 10.12 9.27 5.47
C LYS A 85 10.25 9.37 3.96
N LEU A 86 11.37 9.93 3.49
CA LEU A 86 11.76 9.83 2.08
C LEU A 86 11.89 8.36 1.69
N GLY A 87 11.38 8.01 0.51
CA GLY A 87 11.36 6.63 0.00
C GLY A 87 10.21 5.76 0.54
N ASP A 88 9.44 6.22 1.53
CA ASP A 88 8.25 5.49 1.98
C ASP A 88 7.26 5.30 0.84
N GLU A 89 6.75 4.08 0.70
CA GLU A 89 5.71 3.73 -0.24
C GLU A 89 4.34 4.12 0.32
N ILE A 90 3.61 4.94 -0.43
CA ILE A 90 2.29 5.42 -0.03
C ILE A 90 1.24 5.15 -1.10
N PHE A 91 0.00 5.04 -0.66
CA PHE A 91 -1.18 4.99 -1.50
C PHE A 91 -2.08 6.16 -1.15
N ILE A 92 -2.54 6.91 -2.16
CA ILE A 92 -3.57 7.93 -2.00
C ILE A 92 -4.82 7.43 -2.70
N ILE A 93 -5.89 7.25 -1.94
CA ILE A 93 -7.13 6.62 -2.41
C ILE A 93 -8.29 7.55 -2.11
N GLY A 94 -9.05 7.88 -3.16
CA GLY A 94 -10.27 8.65 -3.05
C GLY A 94 -11.40 7.81 -2.45
N THR A 95 -12.13 8.37 -1.49
CA THR A 95 -13.32 7.71 -0.92
C THR A 95 -14.57 7.98 -1.77
N HIS A 96 -14.63 9.17 -2.36
CA HIS A 96 -15.72 9.64 -3.23
C HIS A 96 -15.20 10.21 -4.55
N THR A 97 -13.97 9.87 -4.88
CA THR A 97 -13.25 10.33 -6.08
C THR A 97 -12.58 9.12 -6.72
N ASP A 98 -12.32 9.17 -8.03
CA ASP A 98 -11.61 8.10 -8.75
C ASP A 98 -10.09 8.17 -8.54
N THR A 99 -9.63 8.82 -7.45
CA THR A 99 -8.21 8.96 -7.17
C THR A 99 -7.64 7.62 -6.71
N TYR A 100 -6.67 7.13 -7.47
CA TYR A 100 -5.80 6.04 -7.05
C TYR A 100 -4.37 6.37 -7.47
N LEU A 101 -3.53 6.63 -6.49
CA LEU A 101 -2.12 6.94 -6.68
C LEU A 101 -1.28 6.05 -5.77
N HIS A 102 -0.29 5.42 -6.35
CA HIS A 102 0.73 4.61 -5.67
C HIS A 102 2.09 5.15 -6.07
N GLN A 103 2.86 5.62 -5.10
CA GLN A 103 4.18 6.21 -5.33
C GLN A 103 5.07 6.14 -4.09
N ASN A 104 6.35 6.40 -4.28
CA ASN A 104 7.29 6.63 -3.19
C ASN A 104 7.38 8.13 -2.87
N ILE A 105 7.63 8.45 -1.60
CA ILE A 105 7.82 9.84 -1.17
C ILE A 105 9.16 10.36 -1.68
N GLN A 106 9.10 11.34 -2.57
CA GLN A 106 10.26 11.96 -3.19
C GLN A 106 10.70 13.24 -2.46
N SER A 107 9.78 13.92 -1.78
CA SER A 107 10.09 15.14 -1.04
C SER A 107 9.18 15.33 0.18
N ILE A 108 9.71 15.94 1.21
CA ILE A 108 8.97 16.30 2.43
C ILE A 108 9.27 17.76 2.77
N GLN A 109 8.20 18.55 2.93
CA GLN A 109 8.30 19.94 3.34
C GLN A 109 7.35 20.25 4.49
N ILE A 110 7.85 20.81 5.59
CA ILE A 110 7.05 21.27 6.72
C ILE A 110 7.26 22.75 6.92
N LYS A 111 6.19 23.56 6.86
CA LYS A 111 6.23 25.01 6.91
C LYS A 111 7.22 25.57 5.88
N LYS A 112 8.28 26.28 6.33
CA LYS A 112 9.34 26.82 5.46
C LYS A 112 10.57 25.91 5.33
N LYS A 113 10.62 24.79 6.08
CA LYS A 113 11.73 23.83 6.01
C LYS A 113 11.51 22.87 4.84
N LYS A 114 12.41 22.91 3.87
CA LYS A 114 12.43 22.02 2.69
C LYS A 114 13.42 20.85 2.94
N ASN A 115 13.27 19.79 2.15
CA ASN A 115 14.20 18.65 2.09
C ASN A 115 14.38 17.93 3.44
N LEU A 116 13.29 17.71 4.15
CA LEU A 116 13.32 16.87 5.33
C LEU A 116 13.42 15.40 4.92
N THR A 117 14.21 14.62 5.64
CA THR A 117 14.32 13.17 5.43
C THR A 117 13.16 12.42 6.09
N GLU A 118 12.62 12.95 7.20
CA GLU A 118 11.46 12.39 7.89
C GLU A 118 10.62 13.48 8.57
N THR A 119 9.34 13.17 8.83
CA THR A 119 8.45 14.00 9.63
C THR A 119 8.58 13.68 11.12
N PRO A 120 8.21 14.60 12.03
CA PRO A 120 7.91 14.25 13.40
C PRO A 120 6.81 13.17 13.48
N HIS A 121 6.66 12.55 14.64
CA HIS A 121 5.60 11.57 14.86
C HIS A 121 4.24 12.25 14.98
N ALA A 122 3.30 11.87 14.13
CA ALA A 122 1.91 12.33 14.19
C ALA A 122 1.04 11.38 15.01
N SER A 123 0.05 11.94 15.70
CA SER A 123 -1.01 11.20 16.39
C SER A 123 -2.35 11.91 16.22
N LYS A 124 -3.45 11.29 16.64
CA LYS A 124 -4.78 11.91 16.58
C LYS A 124 -4.86 13.24 17.30
N HIS A 125 -4.09 13.43 18.38
CA HIS A 125 -4.05 14.65 19.18
C HIS A 125 -2.96 15.62 18.72
N ASN A 126 -1.98 15.18 17.94
CA ASN A 126 -0.90 16.00 17.41
C ASN A 126 -0.73 15.71 15.90
N THR A 127 -1.57 16.36 15.10
CA THR A 127 -1.53 16.23 13.64
C THR A 127 -0.44 17.10 13.05
N ILE A 128 0.17 16.63 11.96
CA ILE A 128 1.26 17.32 11.28
C ILE A 128 0.84 17.63 9.85
N THR A 129 1.00 18.88 9.46
CA THR A 129 0.77 19.30 8.07
C THR A 129 2.07 19.28 7.30
N VAL A 130 2.07 18.58 6.16
CA VAL A 130 3.24 18.31 5.31
C VAL A 130 2.91 18.59 3.86
N GLY A 131 3.86 19.14 3.12
CA GLY A 131 3.84 19.18 1.65
C GLY A 131 4.64 18.01 1.08
N ILE A 132 4.09 17.33 0.10
CA ILE A 132 4.75 16.25 -0.66
C ILE A 132 4.56 16.46 -2.14
N LEU A 133 5.49 15.99 -2.98
CA LEU A 133 5.28 15.88 -4.42
C LEU A 133 4.39 14.67 -4.70
N VAL A 134 3.54 14.80 -5.72
CA VAL A 134 2.63 13.74 -6.18
C VAL A 134 2.68 13.61 -7.70
N ASP A 135 2.75 12.38 -8.19
CA ASP A 135 2.91 12.07 -9.62
C ASP A 135 1.62 12.28 -10.43
N LYS A 136 0.47 12.32 -9.75
CA LYS A 136 -0.84 12.54 -10.36
C LYS A 136 -1.69 13.48 -9.50
N PRO A 137 -2.68 14.17 -10.10
CA PRO A 137 -3.63 14.98 -9.37
C PRO A 137 -4.36 14.17 -8.28
N VAL A 138 -4.47 14.78 -7.11
CA VAL A 138 -5.21 14.25 -5.96
C VAL A 138 -6.25 15.26 -5.50
N LYS A 139 -7.28 14.81 -4.80
CA LYS A 139 -8.39 15.67 -4.36
C LYS A 139 -8.41 15.81 -2.85
N LYS A 140 -9.03 16.87 -2.37
CA LYS A 140 -9.24 17.12 -0.94
C LYS A 140 -10.02 15.95 -0.32
N ASN A 141 -9.60 15.53 0.87
CA ASN A 141 -10.11 14.40 1.65
C ASN A 141 -9.76 13.01 1.10
N ASP A 142 -9.01 12.87 0.01
CA ASP A 142 -8.44 11.57 -0.36
C ASP A 142 -7.58 11.05 0.80
N LYS A 143 -7.73 9.77 1.11
CA LYS A 143 -7.05 9.12 2.23
C LYS A 143 -5.66 8.65 1.84
N ILE A 144 -4.73 8.76 2.76
CA ILE A 144 -3.34 8.34 2.58
C ILE A 144 -3.06 7.13 3.45
N PHE A 145 -2.53 6.10 2.81
CA PHE A 145 -2.18 4.84 3.45
C PHE A 145 -0.69 4.54 3.27
N LYS A 146 -0.14 3.84 4.23
CA LYS A 146 1.19 3.23 4.18
C LYS A 146 1.07 1.73 4.43
N LEU A 147 1.95 0.94 3.84
CA LEU A 147 2.06 -0.47 4.18
C LEU A 147 2.89 -0.63 5.45
N GLU A 148 2.36 -1.37 6.39
CA GLU A 148 3.06 -1.79 7.59
C GLU A 148 3.16 -3.31 7.62
N SER A 149 4.36 -3.83 7.90
CA SER A 149 4.54 -5.26 8.09
C SER A 149 3.81 -5.70 9.35
N ILE A 150 3.04 -6.75 9.24
CA ILE A 150 2.43 -7.40 10.39
C ILE A 150 3.53 -8.30 10.98
N ASN A 151 4.18 -7.85 12.07
CA ASN A 151 5.10 -8.71 12.80
C ASN A 151 4.31 -9.92 13.30
N LYS A 152 4.54 -11.05 12.68
CA LYS A 152 4.05 -12.35 13.16
C LYS A 152 4.95 -12.80 14.34
N ASN A 153 4.95 -12.00 15.42
CA ASN A 153 5.48 -12.48 16.70
C ASN A 153 4.31 -13.12 17.44
N ASN A 154 4.17 -14.41 17.27
CA ASN A 154 3.92 -15.53 18.19
C ASN A 154 3.45 -16.74 17.42
#